data_d6d71c261dcffd2c79c59d354cbf7c8a
#
_entry.id   d6d71c261dcffd2c79c59d354cbf7c8a
#
_cell.length_a   1.000
_cell.length_b   1.000
_cell.length_c   1.000
_cell.angle_alpha   90.00
_cell.angle_beta   90.00
_cell.angle_gamma   90.00
#
_symmetry.space_group_name_H-M   'P 1'
#
loop_
_entity.id
_entity.type
_entity.pdbx_description
1 polymer ?
#
loop_
_entity_poly.entity_id
_entity_poly.type
_entity_poly.pdbx_seq_one_letter_code
_entity_poly.pdbx_strand_id
1 'polypeptide(L)'
;MPFLQVGYKRIHYADFKPDGKARETFIFMHGLGSSQNYYYAVTQGLVAHGFRCITFDNTGAGRSPYTYLEQSIETLGDDIIGILDALEVPKAVVVGHSMGGIVAPHLAAERSDRIVAAILIGPVYPNPNAVPMFEKRIEAVEKEGMQPMADTIPSAAVGKKAPALAKALIRELLLGQDPAGYISNCRVIVNAKPPNYSKINVPVLILAGEEDKSAPLEGCKKIFEEIGTSEKKLEIMQSVGHWHCLEAVDDVVKLIQGFYHEIQ
;
A
#
# COMPACT_ATOMS: atom_id res chain seq x y z
N MET A 1 8.94 5.50 -17.80
CA MET A 1 8.97 4.47 -16.76
C MET A 1 8.82 3.12 -17.43
N PRO A 2 9.65 2.15 -17.07
CA PRO A 2 9.69 0.84 -17.71
C PRO A 2 8.55 -0.08 -17.22
N PHE A 3 8.42 -1.22 -17.91
CA PHE A 3 7.59 -2.34 -17.49
C PHE A 3 8.47 -3.54 -17.19
N LEU A 4 8.10 -4.31 -16.17
CA LEU A 4 8.65 -5.63 -15.89
C LEU A 4 7.69 -6.72 -16.34
N GLN A 5 8.23 -7.83 -16.84
CA GLN A 5 7.47 -9.06 -17.02
C GLN A 5 7.57 -9.89 -15.74
N VAL A 6 6.45 -10.11 -15.07
CA VAL A 6 6.33 -10.95 -13.88
C VAL A 6 5.37 -12.09 -14.19
N GLY A 7 5.91 -13.25 -14.49
CA GLY A 7 5.14 -14.35 -15.07
C GLY A 7 4.45 -13.90 -16.38
N TYR A 8 3.11 -14.00 -16.43
CA TYR A 8 2.30 -13.52 -17.56
C TYR A 8 1.86 -12.05 -17.42
N LYS A 9 2.17 -11.38 -16.31
CA LYS A 9 1.77 -10.00 -16.00
C LYS A 9 2.81 -9.01 -16.50
N ARG A 10 2.35 -7.86 -16.95
CA ARG A 10 3.17 -6.72 -17.35
C ARG A 10 2.99 -5.61 -16.32
N ILE A 11 3.96 -5.45 -15.43
CA ILE A 11 3.89 -4.53 -14.29
C ILE A 11 4.63 -3.23 -14.62
N HIS A 12 3.92 -2.11 -14.51
CA HIS A 12 4.51 -0.78 -14.62
C HIS A 12 5.15 -0.40 -13.28
N TYR A 13 6.42 0.04 -13.30
CA TYR A 13 7.18 0.31 -12.09
C TYR A 13 8.12 1.51 -12.22
N ALA A 14 8.65 1.96 -11.10
CA ALA A 14 9.78 2.87 -11.01
C ALA A 14 10.78 2.36 -9.98
N ASP A 15 12.07 2.59 -10.26
CA ASP A 15 13.20 2.21 -9.40
C ASP A 15 14.04 3.47 -9.13
N PHE A 16 13.86 4.06 -7.97
CA PHE A 16 14.55 5.25 -7.54
C PHE A 16 15.78 4.85 -6.71
N LYS A 17 16.95 5.26 -7.17
CA LYS A 17 18.22 4.92 -6.54
C LYS A 17 18.88 6.16 -5.94
N PRO A 18 19.48 6.05 -4.75
CA PRO A 18 20.30 7.12 -4.20
C PRO A 18 21.64 7.24 -4.94
N ASP A 19 22.33 8.34 -4.73
CA ASP A 19 23.71 8.46 -5.15
C ASP A 19 24.59 7.48 -4.36
N GLY A 20 25.29 6.60 -5.06
CA GLY A 20 26.15 5.58 -4.46
C GLY A 20 25.42 4.31 -4.03
N LYS A 21 25.98 3.59 -3.04
CA LYS A 21 25.42 2.32 -2.55
C LYS A 21 24.19 2.58 -1.67
N ALA A 22 23.06 1.96 -2.02
CA ALA A 22 21.87 2.03 -1.19
C ALA A 22 22.10 1.40 0.19
N ARG A 23 21.52 2.02 1.24
CA ARG A 23 21.52 1.52 2.62
C ARG A 23 20.60 0.32 2.77
N GLU A 24 19.42 0.39 2.13
CA GLU A 24 18.41 -0.65 2.08
C GLU A 24 17.50 -0.42 0.86
N THR A 25 16.78 -1.47 0.47
CA THR A 25 15.75 -1.42 -0.59
C THR A 25 14.35 -1.50 0.01
N PHE A 26 13.50 -0.55 -0.37
CA PHE A 26 12.09 -0.52 -0.04
C PHE A 26 11.26 -0.84 -1.29
N ILE A 27 10.23 -1.69 -1.15
CA ILE A 27 9.24 -1.94 -2.20
C ILE A 27 7.86 -1.53 -1.71
N PHE A 28 7.15 -0.73 -2.53
CA PHE A 28 5.92 -0.04 -2.15
C PHE A 28 4.72 -0.54 -2.93
N MET A 29 3.73 -1.06 -2.21
CA MET A 29 2.45 -1.48 -2.75
C MET A 29 1.35 -0.51 -2.33
N HIS A 30 0.70 0.13 -3.30
CA HIS A 30 -0.39 1.07 -3.08
C HIS A 30 -1.74 0.40 -2.77
N GLY A 31 -2.70 1.19 -2.28
CA GLY A 31 -4.06 0.75 -1.98
C GLY A 31 -5.02 0.78 -3.19
N LEU A 32 -6.28 0.44 -2.93
CA LEU A 32 -7.37 0.48 -3.91
C LEU A 32 -7.55 1.88 -4.51
N GLY A 33 -7.71 1.95 -5.83
CA GLY A 33 -7.98 3.21 -6.54
C GLY A 33 -6.79 4.16 -6.62
N SER A 34 -5.58 3.64 -6.42
CA SER A 34 -4.33 4.39 -6.43
C SER A 34 -3.37 3.89 -7.50
N SER A 35 -2.16 4.42 -7.53
CA SER A 35 -1.04 3.98 -8.35
C SER A 35 0.28 4.20 -7.62
N GLN A 36 1.39 3.80 -8.21
CA GLN A 36 2.73 4.07 -7.67
C GLN A 36 3.00 5.56 -7.40
N ASN A 37 2.31 6.47 -8.09
CA ASN A 37 2.47 7.91 -7.92
C ASN A 37 2.02 8.41 -6.53
N TYR A 38 1.21 7.65 -5.81
CA TYR A 38 0.87 7.90 -4.42
C TYR A 38 2.10 8.06 -3.53
N TYR A 39 3.17 7.32 -3.83
CA TYR A 39 4.40 7.32 -3.05
C TYR A 39 5.46 8.29 -3.55
N TYR A 40 5.23 9.01 -4.66
CA TYR A 40 6.27 9.77 -5.35
C TYR A 40 7.04 10.71 -4.41
N ALA A 41 6.33 11.54 -3.63
CA ALA A 41 6.98 12.50 -2.74
C ALA A 41 7.73 11.81 -1.58
N VAL A 42 7.15 10.76 -1.00
CA VAL A 42 7.79 9.97 0.06
C VAL A 42 9.04 9.28 -0.44
N THR A 43 9.01 8.71 -1.65
CA THR A 43 10.20 8.04 -2.22
C THR A 43 11.34 9.02 -2.48
N GLN A 44 11.06 10.26 -2.93
CA GLN A 44 12.10 11.28 -3.08
C GLN A 44 12.77 11.62 -1.74
N GLY A 45 11.99 11.74 -0.67
CA GLY A 45 12.50 11.94 0.68
C GLY A 45 13.39 10.78 1.15
N LEU A 46 12.96 9.55 0.96
CA LEU A 46 13.73 8.36 1.36
C LEU A 46 15.00 8.18 0.52
N VAL A 47 14.94 8.44 -0.79
CA VAL A 47 16.13 8.40 -1.69
C VAL A 47 17.18 9.42 -1.25
N ALA A 48 16.77 10.64 -0.87
CA ALA A 48 17.68 11.64 -0.33
C ALA A 48 18.38 11.20 0.96
N HIS A 49 17.80 10.22 1.70
CA HIS A 49 18.40 9.60 2.88
C HIS A 49 19.18 8.30 2.58
N GLY A 50 19.42 8.00 1.31
CA GLY A 50 20.26 6.89 0.88
C GLY A 50 19.53 5.55 0.71
N PHE A 51 18.20 5.53 0.60
CA PHE A 51 17.42 4.31 0.38
C PHE A 51 17.08 4.12 -1.11
N ARG A 52 17.08 2.88 -1.59
CA ARG A 52 16.51 2.52 -2.88
C ARG A 52 15.02 2.29 -2.72
N CYS A 53 14.20 2.90 -3.59
CA CYS A 53 12.75 2.80 -3.52
C CYS A 53 12.20 2.25 -4.83
N ILE A 54 11.56 1.08 -4.77
CA ILE A 54 10.87 0.45 -5.88
C ILE A 54 9.38 0.65 -5.69
N THR A 55 8.72 1.32 -6.62
CA THR A 55 7.27 1.50 -6.64
C THR A 55 6.69 0.84 -7.87
N PHE A 56 5.47 0.34 -7.80
CA PHE A 56 4.81 -0.28 -8.95
C PHE A 56 3.30 -0.07 -8.89
N ASP A 57 2.66 -0.17 -10.04
CA ASP A 57 1.22 -0.21 -10.15
C ASP A 57 0.76 -1.66 -9.98
N ASN A 58 -0.15 -1.92 -9.04
CA ASN A 58 -0.73 -3.26 -8.85
C ASN A 58 -1.39 -3.74 -10.16
N THR A 59 -1.45 -5.04 -10.39
CA THR A 59 -2.17 -5.60 -11.53
C THR A 59 -3.60 -5.08 -11.58
N GLY A 60 -4.00 -4.50 -12.70
CA GLY A 60 -5.31 -3.85 -12.87
C GLY A 60 -5.43 -2.44 -12.30
N ALA A 61 -4.31 -1.79 -11.96
CA ALA A 61 -4.29 -0.41 -11.48
C ALA A 61 -3.27 0.43 -12.25
N GLY A 62 -3.51 1.74 -12.33
CA GLY A 62 -2.62 2.68 -12.98
C GLY A 62 -2.31 2.27 -14.41
N ARG A 63 -1.03 1.99 -14.70
CA ARG A 63 -0.57 1.55 -16.02
C ARG A 63 -0.29 0.05 -16.13
N SER A 64 -0.46 -0.74 -15.05
CA SER A 64 -0.38 -2.19 -15.10
C SER A 64 -1.71 -2.77 -15.58
N PRO A 65 -1.76 -3.42 -16.77
CA PRO A 65 -3.01 -3.91 -17.33
C PRO A 65 -3.68 -4.96 -16.42
N TYR A 66 -5.01 -4.94 -16.38
CA TYR A 66 -5.77 -6.03 -15.79
C TYR A 66 -5.73 -7.26 -16.69
N THR A 67 -5.48 -8.42 -16.11
CA THR A 67 -5.30 -9.67 -16.84
C THR A 67 -6.58 -10.47 -17.01
N TYR A 68 -7.72 -10.00 -16.46
CA TYR A 68 -9.01 -10.70 -16.42
C TYR A 68 -8.96 -12.06 -15.69
N LEU A 69 -7.92 -12.28 -14.89
CA LEU A 69 -7.82 -13.41 -13.98
C LEU A 69 -8.12 -12.98 -12.55
N GLU A 70 -8.67 -13.88 -11.77
CA GLU A 70 -8.96 -13.63 -10.36
C GLU A 70 -7.67 -13.30 -9.61
N GLN A 71 -7.75 -12.24 -8.78
CA GLN A 71 -6.65 -11.79 -7.92
C GLN A 71 -6.98 -12.10 -6.46
N SER A 72 -5.95 -12.33 -5.68
CA SER A 72 -6.02 -12.53 -4.24
C SER A 72 -4.84 -11.84 -3.55
N ILE A 73 -4.83 -11.84 -2.22
CA ILE A 73 -3.71 -11.34 -1.41
C ILE A 73 -2.42 -12.10 -1.77
N GLU A 74 -2.52 -13.42 -1.96
CA GLU A 74 -1.40 -14.29 -2.32
C GLU A 74 -0.84 -13.93 -3.69
N THR A 75 -1.69 -13.82 -4.72
CA THR A 75 -1.24 -13.50 -6.09
C THR A 75 -0.65 -12.09 -6.20
N LEU A 76 -1.12 -11.13 -5.40
CA LEU A 76 -0.52 -9.80 -5.30
C LEU A 76 0.80 -9.83 -4.52
N GLY A 77 0.93 -10.71 -3.53
CA GLY A 77 2.19 -10.99 -2.84
C GLY A 77 3.22 -11.60 -3.79
N ASP A 78 2.82 -12.56 -4.62
CA ASP A 78 3.68 -13.18 -5.65
C ASP A 78 4.17 -12.14 -6.68
N ASP A 79 3.36 -11.13 -7.01
CA ASP A 79 3.80 -10.01 -7.87
C ASP A 79 4.97 -9.26 -7.23
N ILE A 80 4.92 -8.97 -5.93
CA ILE A 80 6.01 -8.31 -5.21
C ILE A 80 7.29 -9.15 -5.26
N ILE A 81 7.19 -10.45 -4.98
CA ILE A 81 8.34 -11.35 -5.04
C ILE A 81 8.90 -11.42 -6.47
N GLY A 82 8.03 -11.54 -7.48
CA GLY A 82 8.45 -11.55 -8.89
C GLY A 82 9.14 -10.25 -9.34
N ILE A 83 8.72 -9.09 -8.82
CA ILE A 83 9.40 -7.80 -9.05
C ILE A 83 10.80 -7.83 -8.40
N LEU A 84 10.91 -8.28 -7.14
CA LEU A 84 12.20 -8.39 -6.46
C LEU A 84 13.16 -9.32 -7.20
N ASP A 85 12.66 -10.47 -7.70
CA ASP A 85 13.46 -11.43 -8.48
C ASP A 85 13.93 -10.80 -9.80
N ALA A 86 13.04 -10.16 -10.55
CA ALA A 86 13.36 -9.51 -11.83
C ALA A 86 14.37 -8.35 -11.69
N LEU A 87 14.43 -7.72 -10.50
CA LEU A 87 15.36 -6.63 -10.19
C LEU A 87 16.58 -7.10 -9.38
N GLU A 88 16.75 -8.42 -9.22
CA GLU A 88 17.85 -9.06 -8.48
C GLU A 88 17.98 -8.53 -7.04
N VAL A 89 16.83 -8.29 -6.37
CA VAL A 89 16.78 -7.83 -4.97
C VAL A 89 16.51 -9.03 -4.07
N PRO A 90 17.50 -9.49 -3.28
CA PRO A 90 17.35 -10.69 -2.46
C PRO A 90 16.35 -10.48 -1.30
N LYS A 91 16.35 -9.31 -0.68
CA LYS A 91 15.44 -8.92 0.41
C LYS A 91 15.10 -7.44 0.32
N ALA A 92 13.93 -7.05 0.83
CA ALA A 92 13.51 -5.67 0.89
C ALA A 92 12.62 -5.39 2.13
N VAL A 93 12.54 -4.13 2.51
CA VAL A 93 11.48 -3.64 3.40
C VAL A 93 10.20 -3.50 2.55
N VAL A 94 9.15 -4.22 2.91
CA VAL A 94 7.85 -4.11 2.22
C VAL A 94 7.01 -3.01 2.85
N VAL A 95 6.53 -2.09 2.02
CA VAL A 95 5.64 -0.98 2.42
C VAL A 95 4.29 -1.18 1.77
N GLY A 96 3.24 -1.30 2.57
CA GLY A 96 1.87 -1.51 2.08
C GLY A 96 0.90 -0.47 2.60
N HIS A 97 0.17 0.21 1.70
CA HIS A 97 -0.90 1.13 2.05
C HIS A 97 -2.28 0.48 1.87
N SER A 98 -3.16 0.64 2.85
CA SER A 98 -4.56 0.20 2.75
C SER A 98 -4.69 -1.29 2.39
N MET A 99 -5.14 -1.64 1.17
CA MET A 99 -5.13 -3.01 0.63
C MET A 99 -3.71 -3.61 0.64
N GLY A 100 -2.68 -2.84 0.28
CA GLY A 100 -1.28 -3.25 0.41
C GLY A 100 -0.88 -3.55 1.86
N GLY A 101 -1.57 -2.94 2.83
CA GLY A 101 -1.45 -3.24 4.26
C GLY A 101 -2.05 -4.60 4.67
N ILE A 102 -2.70 -5.34 3.76
CA ILE A 102 -3.08 -6.75 3.96
C ILE A 102 -2.01 -7.65 3.31
N VAL A 103 -1.47 -7.24 2.16
CA VAL A 103 -0.46 -8.03 1.42
C VAL A 103 0.91 -8.00 2.11
N ALA A 104 1.34 -6.84 2.61
CA ALA A 104 2.64 -6.71 3.27
C ALA A 104 2.78 -7.62 4.51
N PRO A 105 1.82 -7.70 5.44
CA PRO A 105 1.90 -8.64 6.56
C PRO A 105 1.75 -10.11 6.13
N HIS A 106 1.00 -10.39 5.04
CA HIS A 106 1.00 -11.74 4.46
C HIS A 106 2.41 -12.16 4.03
N LEU A 107 3.12 -11.31 3.30
CA LEU A 107 4.51 -11.58 2.90
C LEU A 107 5.45 -11.69 4.10
N ALA A 108 5.31 -10.82 5.10
CA ALA A 108 6.11 -10.88 6.32
C ALA A 108 5.92 -12.18 7.10
N ALA A 109 4.71 -12.78 7.06
CA ALA A 109 4.39 -14.05 7.69
C ALA A 109 4.88 -15.28 6.90
N GLU A 110 4.71 -15.26 5.56
CA GLU A 110 4.90 -16.46 4.72
C GLU A 110 6.23 -16.44 3.94
N ARG A 111 6.86 -15.26 3.79
CA ARG A 111 8.09 -15.07 3.02
C ARG A 111 9.12 -14.21 3.78
N SER A 112 9.27 -14.44 5.07
CA SER A 112 10.25 -13.73 5.92
C SER A 112 11.70 -13.89 5.45
N ASP A 113 11.98 -14.91 4.62
CA ASP A 113 13.25 -15.08 3.90
C ASP A 113 13.54 -13.94 2.91
N ARG A 114 12.50 -13.24 2.42
CA ARG A 114 12.59 -12.16 1.43
C ARG A 114 12.30 -10.77 2.01
N ILE A 115 11.82 -10.68 3.25
CA ILE A 115 11.38 -9.44 3.89
C ILE A 115 12.32 -9.07 5.04
N VAL A 116 12.85 -7.85 5.01
CA VAL A 116 13.68 -7.26 6.08
C VAL A 116 12.81 -6.72 7.21
N ALA A 117 11.77 -5.97 6.86
CA ALA A 117 10.79 -5.39 7.77
C ALA A 117 9.50 -5.09 7.01
N ALA A 118 8.38 -4.91 7.70
CA ALA A 118 7.11 -4.49 7.10
C ALA A 118 6.66 -3.13 7.63
N ILE A 119 6.25 -2.24 6.73
CA ILE A 119 5.69 -0.92 7.05
C ILE A 119 4.26 -0.87 6.52
N LEU A 120 3.31 -0.72 7.43
CA LEU A 120 1.89 -0.76 7.15
C LEU A 120 1.32 0.66 7.31
N ILE A 121 0.89 1.27 6.21
CA ILE A 121 0.35 2.64 6.20
C ILE A 121 -1.17 2.56 6.08
N GLY A 122 -1.90 2.96 7.11
CA GLY A 122 -3.37 2.84 7.15
C GLY A 122 -3.84 1.42 6.76
N PRO A 123 -3.32 0.34 7.40
CA PRO A 123 -3.64 -1.02 7.00
C PRO A 123 -5.11 -1.34 7.27
N VAL A 124 -5.77 -1.95 6.29
CA VAL A 124 -7.14 -2.45 6.47
C VAL A 124 -7.08 -3.79 7.20
N TYR A 125 -7.80 -3.90 8.33
CA TYR A 125 -8.08 -5.20 8.95
C TYR A 125 -9.23 -5.86 8.18
N PRO A 126 -9.05 -7.04 7.56
CA PRO A 126 -10.11 -7.73 6.85
C PRO A 126 -11.32 -7.96 7.75
N ASN A 127 -12.48 -7.40 7.36
CA ASN A 127 -13.70 -7.44 8.15
C ASN A 127 -14.92 -7.72 7.27
N PRO A 128 -15.65 -8.81 7.49
CA PRO A 128 -16.85 -9.15 6.73
C PRO A 128 -17.91 -8.03 6.70
N ASN A 129 -17.95 -7.19 7.73
CA ASN A 129 -18.90 -6.07 7.79
C ASN A 129 -18.63 -4.98 6.76
N ALA A 130 -17.44 -4.95 6.15
CA ALA A 130 -17.10 -4.02 5.07
C ALA A 130 -17.60 -4.49 3.69
N VAL A 131 -17.94 -5.77 3.53
CA VAL A 131 -18.36 -6.37 2.25
C VAL A 131 -19.50 -5.59 1.57
N PRO A 132 -20.61 -5.23 2.25
CA PRO A 132 -21.71 -4.51 1.59
C PRO A 132 -21.30 -3.13 1.04
N MET A 133 -20.31 -2.47 1.67
CA MET A 133 -19.78 -1.20 1.18
C MET A 133 -19.00 -1.40 -0.12
N PHE A 134 -18.18 -2.44 -0.22
CA PHE A 134 -17.43 -2.74 -1.43
C PHE A 134 -18.34 -3.22 -2.57
N GLU A 135 -19.37 -4.01 -2.28
CA GLU A 135 -20.39 -4.43 -3.28
C GLU A 135 -21.08 -3.21 -3.90
N LYS A 136 -21.51 -2.25 -3.08
CA LYS A 136 -22.07 -0.98 -3.58
C LYS A 136 -21.09 -0.18 -4.45
N ARG A 137 -19.79 -0.21 -4.12
CA ARG A 137 -18.75 0.43 -4.96
C ARG A 137 -18.62 -0.28 -6.30
N ILE A 138 -18.62 -1.62 -6.30
CA ILE A 138 -18.58 -2.43 -7.53
C ILE A 138 -19.78 -2.10 -8.41
N GLU A 139 -21.00 -2.13 -7.87
CA GLU A 139 -22.23 -1.78 -8.60
C GLU A 139 -22.18 -0.37 -9.20
N ALA A 140 -21.71 0.62 -8.42
CA ALA A 140 -21.57 1.99 -8.89
C ALA A 140 -20.56 2.11 -10.04
N VAL A 141 -19.42 1.41 -9.94
CA VAL A 141 -18.37 1.44 -10.96
C VAL A 141 -18.81 0.68 -12.22
N GLU A 142 -19.51 -0.45 -12.09
CA GLU A 142 -20.10 -1.18 -13.23
C GLU A 142 -21.09 -0.32 -14.02
N LYS A 143 -21.86 0.52 -13.32
CA LYS A 143 -22.90 1.35 -13.93
C LYS A 143 -22.38 2.68 -14.50
N GLU A 144 -21.48 3.35 -13.79
CA GLU A 144 -21.10 4.75 -14.03
C GLU A 144 -19.60 4.98 -14.21
N GLY A 145 -18.81 3.89 -14.23
CA GLY A 145 -17.33 3.99 -14.28
C GLY A 145 -16.76 4.59 -13.00
N MET A 146 -15.58 5.18 -13.10
CA MET A 146 -14.84 5.67 -11.93
C MET A 146 -15.33 7.02 -11.37
N GLN A 147 -16.24 7.71 -12.08
CA GLN A 147 -16.68 9.05 -11.71
C GLN A 147 -17.27 9.15 -10.29
N PRO A 148 -18.18 8.25 -9.84
CA PRO A 148 -18.71 8.32 -8.48
C PRO A 148 -17.65 8.20 -7.39
N MET A 149 -16.61 7.40 -7.61
CA MET A 149 -15.48 7.25 -6.70
C MET A 149 -14.65 8.53 -6.65
N ALA A 150 -14.36 9.11 -7.81
CA ALA A 150 -13.59 10.35 -7.94
C ALA A 150 -14.30 11.57 -7.36
N ASP A 151 -15.63 11.59 -7.32
CA ASP A 151 -16.40 12.69 -6.75
C ASP A 151 -16.53 12.60 -5.22
N THR A 152 -16.48 11.41 -4.64
CA THR A 152 -16.76 11.20 -3.22
C THR A 152 -15.51 10.99 -2.36
N ILE A 153 -14.58 10.12 -2.79
CA ILE A 153 -13.43 9.69 -1.98
C ILE A 153 -12.48 10.83 -1.62
N PRO A 154 -12.14 11.80 -2.52
CA PRO A 154 -11.18 12.86 -2.21
C PRO A 154 -11.57 13.75 -1.02
N SER A 155 -12.85 13.81 -0.70
CA SER A 155 -13.34 14.58 0.45
C SER A 155 -13.68 13.70 1.66
N ALA A 156 -14.11 12.46 1.44
CA ALA A 156 -14.57 11.57 2.49
C ALA A 156 -13.43 10.84 3.22
N ALA A 157 -12.32 10.57 2.51
CA ALA A 157 -11.23 9.71 3.00
C ALA A 157 -9.96 10.46 3.44
N VAL A 158 -10.02 11.78 3.54
CA VAL A 158 -8.88 12.59 4.01
C VAL A 158 -9.19 13.26 5.34
N GLY A 159 -8.15 13.62 6.08
CA GLY A 159 -8.27 14.39 7.31
C GLY A 159 -8.64 15.86 7.05
N LYS A 160 -9.08 16.56 8.11
CA LYS A 160 -9.54 17.96 8.02
C LYS A 160 -8.46 18.92 7.54
N LYS A 161 -7.19 18.60 7.79
CA LYS A 161 -6.04 19.43 7.40
C LYS A 161 -5.43 19.05 6.06
N ALA A 162 -6.03 18.08 5.32
CA ALA A 162 -5.50 17.61 4.04
C ALA A 162 -5.33 18.77 3.05
N PRO A 163 -4.16 18.89 2.38
CA PRO A 163 -3.93 19.90 1.36
C PRO A 163 -4.93 19.76 0.19
N ALA A 164 -5.33 20.87 -0.40
CA ALA A 164 -6.20 20.85 -1.59
C ALA A 164 -5.58 20.06 -2.75
N LEU A 165 -4.26 20.12 -2.90
CA LEU A 165 -3.52 19.35 -3.90
C LEU A 165 -3.65 17.84 -3.68
N ALA A 166 -3.67 17.37 -2.42
CA ALA A 166 -3.89 15.96 -2.12
C ALA A 166 -5.25 15.49 -2.65
N LYS A 167 -6.33 16.27 -2.40
CA LYS A 167 -7.67 15.96 -2.91
C LYS A 167 -7.72 15.93 -4.43
N ALA A 168 -7.07 16.87 -5.10
CA ALA A 168 -6.99 16.90 -6.56
C ALA A 168 -6.25 15.67 -7.10
N LEU A 169 -5.10 15.31 -6.52
CA LEU A 169 -4.35 14.13 -6.95
C LEU A 169 -5.12 12.83 -6.69
N ILE A 170 -5.80 12.69 -5.55
CA ILE A 170 -6.64 11.51 -5.26
C ILE A 170 -7.73 11.36 -6.33
N ARG A 171 -8.36 12.48 -6.74
CA ARG A 171 -9.35 12.48 -7.82
C ARG A 171 -8.76 11.94 -9.12
N GLU A 172 -7.60 12.44 -9.54
CA GLU A 172 -6.94 12.00 -10.76
C GLU A 172 -6.47 10.53 -10.69
N LEU A 173 -5.97 10.09 -9.52
CA LEU A 173 -5.63 8.68 -9.30
C LEU A 173 -6.84 7.76 -9.51
N LEU A 174 -8.01 8.15 -9.03
CA LEU A 174 -9.26 7.39 -9.17
C LEU A 174 -9.76 7.40 -10.62
N LEU A 175 -9.77 8.57 -11.28
CA LEU A 175 -10.18 8.69 -12.69
C LEU A 175 -9.27 7.91 -13.64
N GLY A 176 -7.99 7.77 -13.28
CA GLY A 176 -7.01 7.01 -14.05
C GLY A 176 -7.10 5.49 -13.92
N GLN A 177 -8.06 4.94 -13.17
CA GLN A 177 -8.22 3.49 -13.03
C GLN A 177 -9.02 2.88 -14.19
N ASP A 178 -8.62 1.68 -14.60
CA ASP A 178 -9.48 0.79 -15.38
C ASP A 178 -10.62 0.28 -14.49
N PRO A 179 -11.91 0.44 -14.86
CA PRO A 179 -13.03 0.00 -14.04
C PRO A 179 -13.00 -1.49 -13.70
N ALA A 180 -12.64 -2.36 -14.66
CA ALA A 180 -12.60 -3.80 -14.44
C ALA A 180 -11.45 -4.17 -13.47
N GLY A 181 -10.30 -3.51 -13.60
CA GLY A 181 -9.17 -3.65 -12.67
C GLY A 181 -9.52 -3.17 -11.27
N TYR A 182 -10.19 -2.02 -11.14
CA TYR A 182 -10.66 -1.51 -9.85
C TYR A 182 -11.63 -2.48 -9.17
N ILE A 183 -12.61 -3.03 -9.92
CA ILE A 183 -13.56 -4.03 -9.42
C ILE A 183 -12.83 -5.28 -8.96
N SER A 184 -11.85 -5.77 -9.74
CA SER A 184 -11.03 -6.92 -9.33
C SER A 184 -10.32 -6.66 -8.00
N ASN A 185 -9.71 -5.49 -7.83
CA ASN A 185 -9.06 -5.10 -6.58
C ASN A 185 -10.05 -4.91 -5.41
N CYS A 186 -11.29 -4.47 -5.66
CA CYS A 186 -12.35 -4.51 -4.65
C CYS A 186 -12.64 -5.94 -4.17
N ARG A 187 -12.71 -6.89 -5.11
CA ARG A 187 -12.95 -8.32 -4.80
C ARG A 187 -11.81 -8.92 -4.00
N VAL A 188 -10.55 -8.50 -4.22
CA VAL A 188 -9.42 -8.89 -3.37
C VAL A 188 -9.68 -8.52 -1.91
N ILE A 189 -10.15 -7.31 -1.65
CA ILE A 189 -10.45 -6.86 -0.27
C ILE A 189 -11.64 -7.62 0.32
N VAL A 190 -12.70 -7.82 -0.45
CA VAL A 190 -13.92 -8.55 -0.04
C VAL A 190 -13.60 -9.98 0.36
N ASN A 191 -12.74 -10.65 -0.40
CA ASN A 191 -12.38 -12.06 -0.21
C ASN A 191 -11.20 -12.23 0.75
N ALA A 192 -10.53 -11.15 1.16
CA ALA A 192 -9.37 -11.22 2.03
C ALA A 192 -9.71 -11.80 3.40
N LYS A 193 -8.86 -12.69 3.86
CA LYS A 193 -8.83 -13.16 5.26
C LYS A 193 -7.69 -12.47 5.99
N PRO A 194 -7.80 -12.28 7.32
CA PRO A 194 -6.67 -11.80 8.10
C PRO A 194 -5.43 -12.66 7.86
N PRO A 195 -4.27 -12.08 7.50
CA PRO A 195 -3.00 -12.80 7.45
C PRO A 195 -2.69 -13.44 8.81
N ASN A 196 -1.81 -14.42 8.83
CA ASN A 196 -1.35 -15.00 10.09
C ASN A 196 -0.36 -14.04 10.79
N TYR A 197 -0.89 -12.99 11.41
CA TYR A 197 -0.09 -11.95 12.08
C TYR A 197 0.86 -12.53 13.13
N SER A 198 0.46 -13.61 13.83
CA SER A 198 1.27 -14.23 14.88
C SER A 198 2.56 -14.90 14.35
N LYS A 199 2.62 -15.23 13.06
CA LYS A 199 3.83 -15.74 12.42
C LYS A 199 4.84 -14.67 12.01
N ILE A 200 4.46 -13.39 12.05
CA ILE A 200 5.36 -12.31 11.68
C ILE A 200 6.48 -12.20 12.71
N ASN A 201 7.70 -12.45 12.27
CA ASN A 201 8.93 -12.43 13.08
C ASN A 201 9.94 -11.36 12.66
N VAL A 202 9.61 -10.55 11.65
CA VAL A 202 10.39 -9.39 11.22
C VAL A 202 9.87 -8.12 11.88
N PRO A 203 10.69 -7.06 11.99
CA PRO A 203 10.23 -5.77 12.56
C PRO A 203 9.04 -5.17 11.80
N VAL A 204 8.09 -4.55 12.51
CA VAL A 204 6.88 -3.95 11.92
C VAL A 204 6.62 -2.53 12.42
N LEU A 205 6.41 -1.60 11.47
CA LEU A 205 5.88 -0.27 11.75
C LEU A 205 4.45 -0.16 11.22
N ILE A 206 3.52 0.33 12.05
CA ILE A 206 2.17 0.71 11.62
C ILE A 206 2.03 2.21 11.73
N LEU A 207 1.64 2.87 10.62
CA LEU A 207 1.24 4.27 10.59
C LEU A 207 -0.28 4.34 10.49
N ALA A 208 -0.95 4.87 11.51
CA ALA A 208 -2.40 4.98 11.58
C ALA A 208 -2.83 6.46 11.57
N GLY A 209 -3.73 6.83 10.70
CA GLY A 209 -4.30 8.18 10.70
C GLY A 209 -5.36 8.33 11.80
N GLU A 210 -5.28 9.41 12.60
CA GLU A 210 -6.27 9.68 13.64
C GLU A 210 -7.68 9.87 13.06
N GLU A 211 -7.78 10.48 11.87
CA GLU A 211 -9.04 10.76 11.18
C GLU A 211 -9.34 9.77 10.04
N ASP A 212 -8.61 8.64 9.99
CA ASP A 212 -8.81 7.61 8.96
C ASP A 212 -10.10 6.81 9.19
N LYS A 213 -11.09 7.03 8.31
CA LYS A 213 -12.37 6.33 8.32
C LYS A 213 -12.37 5.06 7.44
N SER A 214 -11.39 4.92 6.56
CA SER A 214 -11.26 3.76 5.65
C SER A 214 -10.53 2.61 6.31
N ALA A 215 -9.51 2.91 7.13
CA ALA A 215 -8.79 1.96 7.98
C ALA A 215 -8.80 2.48 9.42
N PRO A 216 -9.93 2.31 10.15
CA PRO A 216 -10.09 2.87 11.50
C PRO A 216 -9.01 2.41 12.48
N LEU A 217 -8.67 3.29 13.42
CA LEU A 217 -7.60 3.07 14.40
C LEU A 217 -7.75 1.75 15.19
N GLU A 218 -8.99 1.33 15.46
CA GLU A 218 -9.26 0.04 16.12
C GLU A 218 -8.72 -1.14 15.29
N GLY A 219 -8.88 -1.10 13.96
CA GLY A 219 -8.32 -2.12 13.06
C GLY A 219 -6.80 -2.15 13.10
N CYS A 220 -6.16 -0.98 13.09
CA CYS A 220 -4.71 -0.85 13.19
C CYS A 220 -4.18 -1.36 14.54
N LYS A 221 -4.86 -1.05 15.65
CA LYS A 221 -4.53 -1.57 16.98
C LYS A 221 -4.67 -3.08 17.05
N LYS A 222 -5.73 -3.64 16.47
CA LYS A 222 -5.94 -5.09 16.41
C LYS A 222 -4.82 -5.78 15.63
N ILE A 223 -4.43 -5.25 14.47
CA ILE A 223 -3.25 -5.75 13.73
C ILE A 223 -2.02 -5.73 14.63
N PHE A 224 -1.76 -4.59 15.29
CA PHE A 224 -0.61 -4.42 16.18
C PHE A 224 -0.59 -5.45 17.30
N GLU A 225 -1.72 -5.72 17.92
CA GLU A 225 -1.85 -6.70 19.01
C GLU A 225 -1.57 -8.13 18.52
N GLU A 226 -2.07 -8.50 17.33
CA GLU A 226 -1.97 -9.84 16.77
C GLU A 226 -0.57 -10.17 16.18
N ILE A 227 0.27 -9.14 15.84
CA ILE A 227 1.63 -9.35 15.33
C ILE A 227 2.53 -10.03 16.34
N GLY A 228 3.21 -11.13 15.91
CA GLY A 228 4.00 -12.01 16.76
C GLY A 228 5.33 -11.45 17.22
N THR A 229 6.00 -10.60 16.44
CA THR A 229 7.27 -10.00 16.85
C THR A 229 7.12 -9.00 18.00
N SER A 230 8.14 -8.88 18.84
CA SER A 230 8.25 -7.80 19.83
C SER A 230 8.80 -6.51 19.24
N GLU A 231 9.47 -6.58 18.09
CA GLU A 231 10.01 -5.42 17.35
C GLU A 231 8.92 -4.78 16.50
N LYS A 232 7.92 -4.19 17.17
CA LYS A 232 6.77 -3.57 16.50
C LYS A 232 6.44 -2.22 17.09
N LYS A 233 6.01 -1.29 16.24
CA LYS A 233 5.66 0.08 16.60
C LYS A 233 4.36 0.50 15.94
N LEU A 234 3.50 1.22 16.67
CA LEU A 234 2.30 1.86 16.18
C LEU A 234 2.41 3.36 16.40
N GLU A 235 2.41 4.12 15.30
CA GLU A 235 2.43 5.58 15.31
C GLU A 235 1.07 6.12 14.86
N ILE A 236 0.47 7.00 15.70
CA ILE A 236 -0.81 7.64 15.39
C ILE A 236 -0.54 9.03 14.85
N MET A 237 -0.85 9.24 13.56
CA MET A 237 -0.63 10.52 12.87
C MET A 237 -1.82 11.45 13.09
N GLN A 238 -1.58 12.53 13.82
CA GLN A 238 -2.62 13.49 14.23
C GLN A 238 -3.19 14.26 13.04
N SER A 239 -4.53 14.36 12.96
CA SER A 239 -5.27 15.05 11.90
C SER A 239 -5.05 14.49 10.48
N VAL A 240 -4.50 13.28 10.34
CA VAL A 240 -4.29 12.57 9.07
C VAL A 240 -5.44 11.61 8.82
N GLY A 241 -5.94 11.59 7.59
CA GLY A 241 -6.93 10.62 7.11
C GLY A 241 -6.28 9.41 6.48
N HIS A 242 -6.90 8.86 5.41
CA HIS A 242 -6.46 7.62 4.78
C HIS A 242 -5.28 7.79 3.81
N TRP A 243 -5.07 8.98 3.27
CA TRP A 243 -4.08 9.22 2.22
C TRP A 243 -2.76 9.79 2.77
N HIS A 244 -2.19 9.11 3.78
CA HIS A 244 -1.03 9.52 4.58
C HIS A 244 0.11 10.12 3.76
N CYS A 245 0.53 9.47 2.65
CA CYS A 245 1.64 9.92 1.81
C CYS A 245 1.32 11.16 0.96
N LEU A 246 0.07 11.63 0.96
CA LEU A 246 -0.34 12.88 0.31
C LEU A 246 -0.73 13.95 1.34
N GLU A 247 -1.10 13.53 2.55
CA GLU A 247 -1.55 14.42 3.62
C GLU A 247 -0.39 14.88 4.52
N ALA A 248 0.60 14.02 4.76
CA ALA A 248 1.68 14.23 5.73
C ALA A 248 3.01 13.61 5.25
N VAL A 249 3.49 14.02 4.08
CA VAL A 249 4.68 13.45 3.40
C VAL A 249 5.89 13.42 4.32
N ASP A 250 6.26 14.58 4.92
CA ASP A 250 7.47 14.72 5.73
C ASP A 250 7.42 13.86 6.99
N ASP A 251 6.24 13.76 7.63
CA ASP A 251 6.05 12.92 8.80
C ASP A 251 6.18 11.44 8.45
N VAL A 252 5.60 11.00 7.31
CA VAL A 252 5.75 9.63 6.82
C VAL A 252 7.22 9.29 6.57
N VAL A 253 7.96 10.17 5.87
CA VAL A 253 9.41 9.98 5.62
C VAL A 253 10.18 9.87 6.93
N LYS A 254 9.95 10.79 7.87
CA LYS A 254 10.61 10.83 9.18
C LYS A 254 10.34 9.57 10.00
N LEU A 255 9.09 9.11 10.04
CA LEU A 255 8.69 7.92 10.80
C LEU A 255 9.29 6.64 10.21
N ILE A 256 9.28 6.49 8.87
CA ILE A 256 9.91 5.36 8.17
C ILE A 256 11.42 5.34 8.42
N GLN A 257 12.07 6.49 8.26
CA GLN A 257 13.52 6.61 8.48
C GLN A 257 13.89 6.33 9.93
N GLY A 258 13.16 6.89 10.89
CA GLY A 258 13.40 6.67 12.32
C GLY A 258 13.26 5.20 12.70
N PHE A 259 12.18 4.56 12.26
CA PHE A 259 11.97 3.13 12.49
C PHE A 259 13.11 2.27 11.90
N TYR A 260 13.54 2.56 10.66
CA TYR A 260 14.65 1.82 10.06
C TYR A 260 15.95 1.94 10.89
N HIS A 261 16.23 3.11 11.45
CA HIS A 261 17.39 3.30 12.32
C HIS A 261 17.28 2.57 13.67
N GLU A 262 16.07 2.40 14.19
CA GLU A 262 15.84 1.69 15.46
C GLU A 262 16.06 0.17 15.35
N ILE A 263 15.89 -0.40 14.13
CA ILE A 263 16.02 -1.85 13.88
C ILE A 263 17.39 -2.28 13.33
N GLN A 264 18.37 -1.37 13.20
CA GLN A 264 19.75 -1.65 12.78
C GLN A 264 20.66 -1.83 13.98
#